data_56d36377d859ca77d6bb2e2ad3e449dd
#
_entry.id   56d36377d859ca77d6bb2e2ad3e449dd
#
_cell.length_a   1.000
_cell.length_b   1.000
_cell.length_c   1.000
_cell.angle_alpha   90.00
_cell.angle_beta   90.00
_cell.angle_gamma   90.00
#
_symmetry.space_group_name_H-M   'P 1'
#
loop_
_entity.id
_entity.type
_entity.pdbx_description
1 polymer ?
#
loop_
_entity_poly.entity_id
_entity_poly.type
_entity_poly.pdbx_seq_one_letter_code
_entity_poly.pdbx_strand_id
1 'polypeptide(L)'
;TRIELEHWGGPEILEARLRLVEPAAFTKVSALGVEEQRVNVIADLITPPALRGHLGDNFHVEARIIVWETNRALKVPSGALFRKQEETWAAFVIENGRAQERRLEVGRSNGIETEIRGGLQEGDRVIVYPGDRVRGGNRVRPMTY
;
A
#
# COMPACT_ATOMS: atom_id res chain seq x y z
N THR A 1 -4.23 15.27 7.34
CA THR A 1 -3.67 13.93 7.10
C THR A 1 -4.08 13.03 8.24
N ARG A 2 -4.68 11.88 7.91
CA ARG A 2 -5.09 10.84 8.87
C ARG A 2 -3.88 10.01 9.27
N ILE A 3 -3.85 9.62 10.53
CA ILE A 3 -2.85 8.71 11.10
C ILE A 3 -3.61 7.57 11.77
N GLU A 4 -3.18 6.36 11.52
CA GLU A 4 -3.62 5.14 12.17
C GLU A 4 -2.53 4.70 13.15
N LEU A 5 -2.92 4.46 14.41
CA LEU A 5 -2.01 4.00 15.45
C LEU A 5 -2.28 2.53 15.75
N GLU A 6 -1.26 1.72 15.55
CA GLU A 6 -1.27 0.27 15.74
C GLU A 6 -0.32 -0.14 16.86
N HIS A 7 -0.40 -1.38 17.32
CA HIS A 7 0.49 -1.97 18.33
C HIS A 7 0.57 -1.19 19.66
N TRP A 8 -0.51 -0.49 20.01
CA TRP A 8 -0.63 0.29 21.25
C TRP A 8 -1.05 -0.54 22.47
N GLY A 9 -1.27 -1.86 22.29
CA GLY A 9 -1.67 -2.79 23.36
C GLY A 9 -3.17 -3.12 23.39
N GLY A 10 -3.99 -2.47 22.56
CA GLY A 10 -5.41 -2.79 22.37
C GLY A 10 -5.70 -3.43 21.02
N PRO A 11 -6.91 -3.99 20.83
CA PRO A 11 -7.30 -4.70 19.61
C PRO A 11 -7.67 -3.75 18.45
N GLU A 12 -8.07 -2.54 18.75
CA GLU A 12 -8.61 -1.58 17.77
C GLU A 12 -7.49 -0.68 17.24
N ILE A 13 -7.59 -0.29 15.98
CA ILE A 13 -6.73 0.77 15.41
C ILE A 13 -7.24 2.11 15.93
N LEU A 14 -6.36 2.91 16.54
CA LEU A 14 -6.73 4.25 16.95
C LEU A 14 -6.50 5.24 15.82
N GLU A 15 -7.38 6.22 15.72
CA GLU A 15 -7.26 7.28 14.73
C GLU A 15 -6.72 8.56 15.36
N ALA A 16 -5.80 9.20 14.64
CA ALA A 16 -5.28 10.51 14.96
C ALA A 16 -5.24 11.39 13.71
N ARG A 17 -5.18 12.68 13.92
CA ARG A 17 -5.01 13.69 12.86
C ARG A 17 -3.68 14.39 13.02
N LEU A 18 -2.88 14.38 11.95
CA LEU A 18 -1.65 15.15 11.90
C LEU A 18 -1.94 16.63 12.13
N ARG A 19 -1.27 17.20 13.13
CA ARG A 19 -1.34 18.63 13.44
C ARG A 19 -0.11 19.36 12.93
N LEU A 20 1.07 18.84 13.22
CA LEU A 20 2.34 19.49 12.91
C LEU A 20 3.44 18.46 12.67
N VAL A 21 4.26 18.71 11.66
CA VAL A 21 5.59 18.10 11.52
C VAL A 21 6.59 19.21 11.83
N GLU A 22 7.37 19.06 12.89
CA GLU A 22 8.38 20.05 13.23
C GLU A 22 9.47 20.11 12.17
N PRO A 23 9.84 21.30 11.68
CA PRO A 23 10.82 21.43 10.60
C PRO A 23 12.26 21.14 11.05
N ALA A 24 12.49 21.11 12.36
CA ALA A 24 13.82 20.86 12.92
C ALA A 24 14.03 19.38 13.19
N ALA A 25 15.01 18.79 12.50
CA ALA A 25 15.49 17.47 12.83
C ALA A 25 16.46 17.50 14.02
N PHE A 26 16.47 16.43 14.80
CA PHE A 26 17.44 16.22 15.88
C PHE A 26 18.09 14.85 15.74
N THR A 27 19.33 14.75 16.22
CA THR A 27 20.05 13.48 16.24
C THR A 27 19.72 12.71 17.50
N LYS A 28 19.32 11.45 17.35
CA LYS A 28 19.17 10.50 18.46
C LYS A 28 20.12 9.33 18.24
N VAL A 29 20.89 9.00 19.27
CA VAL A 29 21.74 7.81 19.26
C VAL A 29 20.91 6.62 19.74
N SER A 30 20.84 5.56 18.94
CA SER A 30 20.15 4.33 19.30
C SER A 30 20.93 3.56 20.37
N ALA A 31 20.31 2.56 21.00
CA ALA A 31 20.97 1.68 21.97
C ALA A 31 22.17 0.91 21.38
N LEU A 32 22.25 0.80 20.06
CA LEU A 32 23.35 0.17 19.32
C LEU A 32 24.44 1.17 18.92
N GLY A 33 24.36 2.44 19.34
CA GLY A 33 25.33 3.48 19.02
C GLY A 33 25.16 4.07 17.60
N VAL A 34 24.07 3.77 16.92
CA VAL A 34 23.79 4.33 15.59
C VAL A 34 23.11 5.68 15.73
N GLU A 35 23.63 6.69 15.04
CA GLU A 35 23.00 8.00 14.94
C GLU A 35 21.84 7.99 13.96
N GLU A 36 20.69 8.47 14.40
CA GLU A 36 19.49 8.59 13.61
C GLU A 36 19.00 10.04 13.58
N GLN A 37 18.71 10.55 12.42
CA GLN A 37 18.05 11.84 12.26
C GLN A 37 16.53 11.66 12.39
N ARG A 38 15.92 12.40 13.31
CA ARG A 38 14.49 12.30 13.61
C ARG A 38 13.83 13.67 13.59
N VAL A 39 12.53 13.69 13.31
CA VAL A 39 11.67 14.86 13.45
C VAL A 39 10.51 14.52 14.38
N ASN A 40 10.02 15.51 15.10
CA ASN A 40 8.82 15.35 15.90
C ASN A 40 7.59 15.50 14.99
N VAL A 41 6.66 14.56 15.17
CA VAL A 41 5.34 14.58 14.52
C VAL A 41 4.31 14.69 15.64
N ILE A 42 3.51 15.74 15.60
CA ILE A 42 2.46 16.00 16.57
C ILE A 42 1.11 15.71 15.92
N ALA A 43 0.32 14.88 16.59
CA ALA A 43 -1.00 14.49 16.13
C ALA A 43 -2.01 14.53 17.28
N ASP A 44 -3.25 14.86 16.95
CA ASP A 44 -4.36 14.86 17.88
C ASP A 44 -5.14 13.56 17.75
N LEU A 45 -5.31 12.84 18.85
CA LEU A 45 -6.11 11.61 18.89
C LEU A 45 -7.58 11.94 18.66
N ILE A 46 -8.18 11.31 17.66
CA ILE A 46 -9.61 11.44 17.30
C ILE A 46 -10.44 10.38 18.01
N THR A 47 -9.88 9.16 18.12
CA THR A 47 -10.56 8.07 18.82
C THR A 47 -10.96 8.50 20.24
N PRO A 48 -12.24 8.31 20.64
CA PRO A 48 -12.72 8.71 21.97
C PRO A 48 -11.92 8.07 23.11
N PRO A 49 -11.73 8.75 24.27
CA PRO A 49 -11.00 8.21 25.41
C PRO A 49 -11.48 6.84 25.89
N ALA A 50 -12.79 6.60 25.84
CA ALA A 50 -13.38 5.32 26.25
C ALA A 50 -12.89 4.12 25.44
N LEU A 51 -12.44 4.33 24.19
CA LEU A 51 -11.91 3.29 23.29
C LEU A 51 -10.39 3.17 23.32
N ARG A 52 -9.69 4.08 24.01
CA ARG A 52 -8.23 4.09 24.12
C ARG A 52 -7.72 3.26 25.30
N GLY A 53 -8.61 2.76 26.14
CA GLY A 53 -8.28 1.94 27.31
C GLY A 53 -7.27 2.61 28.23
N HIS A 54 -6.15 1.96 28.40
CA HIS A 54 -5.07 2.39 29.31
C HIS A 54 -3.89 3.04 28.58
N LEU A 55 -4.11 3.59 27.38
CA LEU A 55 -3.05 4.32 26.66
C LEU A 55 -2.64 5.55 27.49
N GLY A 56 -1.42 5.54 28.00
CA GLY A 56 -0.84 6.60 28.80
C GLY A 56 0.36 7.27 28.16
N ASP A 57 1.02 8.10 28.91
CA ASP A 57 2.24 8.78 28.47
C ASP A 57 3.39 7.78 28.28
N ASN A 58 4.27 8.06 27.32
CA ASN A 58 5.43 7.26 26.94
C ASN A 58 5.12 5.84 26.42
N PHE A 59 3.90 5.60 25.99
CA PHE A 59 3.58 4.37 25.27
C PHE A 59 4.26 4.35 23.91
N HIS A 60 4.81 3.21 23.56
CA HIS A 60 5.31 2.96 22.21
C HIS A 60 4.14 2.51 21.33
N VAL A 61 3.97 3.17 20.21
CA VAL A 61 2.94 2.86 19.20
C VAL A 61 3.55 2.89 17.82
N GLU A 62 2.96 2.18 16.90
CA GLU A 62 3.30 2.28 15.49
C GLU A 62 2.30 3.22 14.80
N ALA A 63 2.81 4.24 14.13
CA ALA A 63 1.99 5.24 13.45
C ALA A 63 2.08 5.08 11.93
N ARG A 64 0.95 4.80 11.30
CA ARG A 64 0.81 4.78 9.85
C ARG A 64 0.22 6.10 9.36
N ILE A 65 1.03 6.93 8.73
CA ILE A 65 0.59 8.21 8.18
C ILE A 65 0.01 7.98 6.79
N ILE A 66 -1.28 8.28 6.60
CA ILE A 66 -1.98 8.08 5.32
C ILE A 66 -1.71 9.30 4.43
N VAL A 67 -0.68 9.23 3.63
CA VAL A 67 -0.27 10.33 2.74
C VAL A 67 -1.15 10.47 1.50
N TRP A 68 -1.88 9.42 1.15
CA TRP A 68 -2.81 9.40 0.03
C TRP A 68 -3.82 8.26 0.18
N GLU A 69 -5.07 8.55 -0.14
CA GLU A 69 -6.14 7.55 -0.24
C GLU A 69 -7.13 7.94 -1.33
N THR A 70 -7.80 6.97 -1.90
CA THR A 70 -8.89 7.18 -2.86
C THR A 70 -9.89 6.03 -2.79
N ASN A 71 -11.15 6.34 -3.03
CA ASN A 71 -12.24 5.38 -3.14
C ASN A 71 -12.70 5.13 -4.60
N ARG A 72 -11.98 5.70 -5.57
CA ARG A 72 -12.35 5.67 -7.00
C ARG A 72 -11.20 5.21 -7.90
N ALA A 73 -10.32 4.36 -7.41
CA ALA A 73 -9.25 3.81 -8.22
C ALA A 73 -9.64 2.43 -8.79
N LEU A 74 -9.42 2.23 -10.08
CA LEU A 74 -9.27 0.88 -10.62
C LEU A 74 -7.94 0.35 -10.14
N LYS A 75 -7.92 -0.83 -9.54
CA LYS A 75 -6.71 -1.40 -8.95
C LYS A 75 -6.56 -2.88 -9.27
N VAL A 76 -5.33 -3.33 -9.29
CA VAL A 76 -4.98 -4.74 -9.46
C VAL A 76 -3.96 -5.17 -8.42
N PRO A 77 -3.90 -6.46 -8.05
CA PRO A 77 -2.78 -6.97 -7.25
C PRO A 77 -1.45 -6.64 -7.93
N SER A 78 -0.49 -6.10 -7.17
CA SER A 78 0.82 -5.71 -7.74
C SER A 78 1.56 -6.88 -8.38
N GLY A 79 1.30 -8.11 -7.90
CA GLY A 79 1.83 -9.34 -8.51
C GLY A 79 1.24 -9.72 -9.88
N ALA A 80 0.23 -9.00 -10.37
CA ALA A 80 -0.26 -9.17 -11.75
C ALA A 80 0.54 -8.34 -12.76
N LEU A 81 1.34 -7.39 -12.28
CA LEU A 81 2.09 -6.45 -13.10
C LEU A 81 3.51 -6.94 -13.34
N PHE A 82 3.97 -6.76 -14.56
CA PHE A 82 5.37 -6.98 -14.91
C PHE A 82 5.90 -5.86 -15.80
N ARG A 83 7.21 -5.67 -15.76
CA ARG A 83 7.87 -4.70 -16.64
C ARG A 83 8.30 -5.37 -17.92
N LYS A 84 8.05 -4.68 -19.01
CA LYS A 84 8.59 -4.99 -20.33
C LYS A 84 9.78 -4.08 -20.62
N GLN A 85 10.46 -4.31 -21.75
CA GLN A 85 11.50 -3.40 -22.25
C GLN A 85 10.98 -1.95 -22.28
N GLU A 86 11.87 -0.97 -21.99
CA GLU A 86 11.55 0.47 -21.95
C GLU A 86 10.65 0.93 -20.79
N GLU A 87 10.76 0.29 -19.62
CA GLU A 87 10.00 0.67 -18.42
C GLU A 87 8.47 0.64 -18.53
N THR A 88 7.96 0.01 -19.58
CA THR A 88 6.52 -0.12 -19.79
C THR A 88 5.90 -1.19 -18.89
N TRP A 89 4.86 -0.83 -18.17
CA TRP A 89 4.09 -1.78 -17.40
C TRP A 89 3.09 -2.55 -18.26
N ALA A 90 2.93 -3.83 -17.96
CA ALA A 90 1.98 -4.71 -18.63
C ALA A 90 1.35 -5.70 -17.64
N ALA A 91 0.21 -6.28 -18.04
CA ALA A 91 -0.40 -7.43 -17.39
C ALA A 91 -0.95 -8.39 -18.46
N PHE A 92 -1.15 -9.65 -18.06
CA PHE A 92 -1.92 -10.58 -18.86
C PHE A 92 -3.39 -10.54 -18.46
N VAL A 93 -4.26 -10.22 -19.41
CA VAL A 93 -5.71 -10.26 -19.25
C VAL A 93 -6.24 -11.55 -19.89
N ILE A 94 -7.25 -12.15 -19.31
CA ILE A 94 -7.87 -13.36 -19.83
C ILE A 94 -9.03 -12.96 -20.74
N GLU A 95 -8.84 -13.18 -22.04
CA GLU A 95 -9.87 -12.97 -23.07
C GLU A 95 -10.12 -14.29 -23.80
N ASN A 96 -11.37 -14.71 -23.87
CA ASN A 96 -11.78 -15.97 -24.55
C ASN A 96 -10.93 -17.20 -24.11
N GLY A 97 -10.58 -17.27 -22.82
CA GLY A 97 -9.76 -18.36 -22.27
C GLY A 97 -8.28 -18.32 -22.66
N ARG A 98 -7.80 -17.20 -23.18
CA ARG A 98 -6.41 -16.98 -23.55
C ARG A 98 -5.82 -15.79 -22.83
N ALA A 99 -4.54 -15.87 -22.51
CA ALA A 99 -3.77 -14.75 -21.99
C ALA A 99 -3.50 -13.75 -23.12
N GLN A 100 -3.92 -12.51 -22.94
CA GLN A 100 -3.58 -11.39 -23.80
C GLN A 100 -2.73 -10.40 -23.03
N GLU A 101 -1.57 -10.09 -23.59
CA GLU A 101 -0.72 -9.05 -23.00
C GLU A 101 -1.31 -7.69 -23.28
N ARG A 102 -1.46 -6.88 -22.24
CA ARG A 102 -2.00 -5.54 -22.36
C ARG A 102 -1.08 -4.55 -21.69
N ARG A 103 -0.70 -3.49 -22.40
CA ARG A 103 0.09 -2.37 -21.88
C ARG A 103 -0.76 -1.56 -20.93
N LEU A 104 -0.17 -1.12 -19.80
CA LEU A 104 -0.88 -0.44 -18.74
C LEU A 104 -0.22 0.89 -18.39
N GLU A 105 -1.07 1.85 -18.06
CA GLU A 105 -0.67 3.06 -17.36
C GLU A 105 -0.95 2.87 -15.88
N VAL A 106 0.11 2.83 -15.07
CA VAL A 106 0.00 2.63 -13.63
C VAL A 106 0.07 3.94 -12.87
N GLY A 107 -0.62 3.99 -11.75
CA GLY A 107 -0.58 5.10 -10.82
C GLY A 107 0.19 4.75 -9.55
N ARG A 108 -0.41 5.05 -8.40
CA ARG A 108 0.20 4.79 -7.09
C ARG A 108 0.08 3.31 -6.70
N SER A 109 1.04 2.85 -5.90
CA SER A 109 1.05 1.51 -5.35
C SER A 109 1.28 1.57 -3.84
N ASN A 110 0.66 0.65 -3.11
CA ASN A 110 0.90 0.42 -1.69
C ASN A 110 1.73 -0.85 -1.43
N GLY A 111 2.29 -1.45 -2.51
CA GLY A 111 3.05 -2.69 -2.44
C GLY A 111 2.19 -3.96 -2.60
N ILE A 112 0.93 -3.93 -2.25
CA ILE A 112 -0.04 -5.04 -2.38
C ILE A 112 -0.87 -4.85 -3.64
N GLU A 113 -1.40 -3.66 -3.82
CA GLU A 113 -2.23 -3.26 -4.95
C GLU A 113 -1.66 -2.03 -5.65
N THR A 114 -1.88 -1.95 -6.95
CA THR A 114 -1.44 -0.83 -7.79
C THR A 114 -2.63 -0.23 -8.53
N GLU A 115 -2.74 1.09 -8.49
CA GLU A 115 -3.71 1.86 -9.27
C GLU A 115 -3.44 1.71 -10.76
N ILE A 116 -4.50 1.53 -11.53
CA ILE A 116 -4.47 1.50 -13.00
C ILE A 116 -5.18 2.73 -13.52
N ARG A 117 -4.47 3.54 -14.30
CA ARG A 117 -5.00 4.74 -14.95
C ARG A 117 -5.45 4.52 -16.38
N GLY A 118 -4.91 3.47 -17.02
CA GLY A 118 -5.26 3.12 -18.36
C GLY A 118 -4.87 1.69 -18.73
N GLY A 119 -5.53 1.12 -19.73
CA GLY A 119 -5.24 -0.22 -20.25
C GLY A 119 -6.10 -1.34 -19.68
N LEU A 120 -6.83 -1.12 -18.57
CA LEU A 120 -7.80 -2.07 -18.02
C LEU A 120 -9.14 -1.40 -17.77
N GLN A 121 -10.16 -2.22 -17.64
CA GLN A 121 -11.52 -1.83 -17.24
C GLN A 121 -11.97 -2.67 -16.05
N GLU A 122 -12.96 -2.16 -15.33
CA GLU A 122 -13.61 -2.92 -14.27
C GLU A 122 -14.22 -4.22 -14.83
N GLY A 123 -13.96 -5.33 -14.13
CA GLY A 123 -14.37 -6.66 -14.60
C GLY A 123 -13.33 -7.40 -15.45
N ASP A 124 -12.27 -6.76 -15.90
CA ASP A 124 -11.15 -7.45 -16.55
C ASP A 124 -10.52 -8.49 -15.62
N ARG A 125 -10.25 -9.67 -16.12
CA ARG A 125 -9.63 -10.76 -15.36
C ARG A 125 -8.14 -10.79 -15.66
N VAL A 126 -7.32 -10.48 -14.65
CA VAL A 126 -5.86 -10.48 -14.78
C VAL A 126 -5.22 -11.74 -14.20
N ILE A 127 -4.10 -12.15 -14.77
CA ILE A 127 -3.31 -13.27 -14.25
C ILE A 127 -2.35 -12.72 -13.19
N VAL A 128 -2.49 -13.22 -11.97
CA VAL A 128 -1.61 -12.87 -10.85
C VAL A 128 -0.42 -13.83 -10.83
N TYR A 129 0.78 -13.28 -10.63
CA TYR A 129 2.05 -14.01 -10.68
C TYR A 129 2.23 -14.82 -11.98
N PRO A 130 2.19 -14.19 -13.16
CA PRO A 130 2.45 -14.87 -14.41
C PRO A 130 3.90 -15.37 -14.41
N GLY A 131 4.08 -16.68 -14.30
CA GLY A 131 5.41 -17.27 -14.45
C GLY A 131 5.88 -17.25 -15.89
N ASP A 132 7.13 -17.64 -16.13
CA ASP A 132 7.78 -17.63 -17.47
C ASP A 132 7.03 -18.45 -18.53
N ARG A 133 6.12 -19.31 -18.10
CA ARG A 133 5.29 -20.14 -19.00
C ARG A 133 4.11 -19.38 -19.59
N VAL A 134 3.70 -18.26 -19.03
CA VAL A 134 2.58 -17.47 -19.52
C VAL A 134 3.08 -16.52 -20.61
N ARG A 135 2.57 -16.69 -21.82
CA ARG A 135 2.86 -15.81 -22.97
C ARG A 135 1.56 -15.40 -23.63
N GLY A 136 1.58 -14.28 -24.35
CA GLY A 136 0.44 -13.84 -25.15
C GLY A 136 -0.06 -14.96 -26.09
N GLY A 137 -1.38 -15.17 -26.11
CA GLY A 137 -2.02 -16.23 -26.90
C GLY A 137 -2.15 -17.60 -26.21
N ASN A 138 -1.42 -17.84 -25.11
CA ASN A 138 -1.51 -19.10 -24.36
C ASN A 138 -2.94 -19.34 -23.84
N ARG A 139 -3.41 -20.56 -23.96
CA ARG A 139 -4.65 -20.99 -23.32
C ARG A 139 -4.42 -21.09 -21.81
N VAL A 140 -5.29 -20.48 -21.04
CA VAL A 140 -5.19 -20.44 -19.57
C VAL A 140 -6.45 -20.98 -18.92
N ARG A 141 -6.29 -21.64 -17.77
CA ARG A 141 -7.40 -22.10 -16.92
C ARG A 141 -7.20 -21.51 -15.52
N PRO A 142 -8.27 -21.01 -14.88
CA PRO A 142 -8.19 -20.63 -13.49
C PRO A 142 -7.71 -21.80 -12.63
N MET A 143 -6.81 -21.54 -11.70
CA MET A 143 -6.48 -22.50 -10.66
C MET A 143 -7.54 -22.36 -9.56
N THR A 144 -8.28 -23.40 -9.31
CA THR A 144 -9.21 -23.48 -8.17
C THR A 144 -8.45 -24.15 -7.02
N TYR A 145 -8.34 -23.45 -5.88
CA TYR A 145 -7.80 -23.98 -4.62
C TYR A 145 -8.93 -24.54 -3.78
#